data_c9d30897d84d6b98f1cf89f31e527c6e
#
_entry.id   c9d30897d84d6b98f1cf89f31e527c6e
#
_cell.length_a   1.000
_cell.length_b   1.000
_cell.length_c   1.000
_cell.angle_alpha   90.00
_cell.angle_beta   90.00
_cell.angle_gamma   90.00
#
_symmetry.space_group_name_H-M   'P 1'
#
loop_
_entity.id
_entity.type
_entity.pdbx_description
1 polymer ?
#
loop_
_entity_poly.entity_id
_entity_poly.type
_entity_poly.pdbx_seq_one_letter_code
_entity_poly.pdbx_strand_id
1 'polypeptide(L)'
;MFNRLILCFILFLFSSSVLAEQLLLIVTPRNVPEVVSGAHEFLKHPSHSSTSVQIRTTEQWQDLSVNQQAALLKQSDLVFAGGVFGETANQLMENIKKGLLKNLIALHSDQRLMGASSLNSRPILNGPPDKLMQHPDPALSTEQWMASLLEQYPAQEAWLISRFFWLGRNSENMQGLISHLHHLVNNENTTERPQLAAQLRLYHQDKIIPPDQFAFSAKPSWVVLLDYETGERPGEKALLDAVCKQLINESTGCVSVLTAWGDASLSAIKLLAENKSHISSVVSLQDFVIGGSEHRQAVTDELKKLNVPVIKAMRLSDSTHAEWELSEAGISWDSVHYRVAMPELQGVSQPMVVATMTPAEVDKFTGARLAFSEPVESQVTLLVKRLKRWQQLQDKANQDKKIAIIYYNHPPGRHNIGADNLNVVESLFDILHSLKNQGYKTGELPASSAELLDLLQQRGVNLPEDQVALAAMSSQVN
;
A
#
# COMPACT_ATOMS: atom_id res chain seq x y z
N MET A 1 47.92 10.98 -77.47
CA MET A 1 47.97 9.98 -76.39
C MET A 1 47.30 10.57 -75.18
N PHE A 2 46.17 10.04 -74.84
CA PHE A 2 45.21 10.60 -73.92
C PHE A 2 45.52 10.28 -72.45
N ASN A 3 45.77 11.32 -71.66
CA ASN A 3 45.79 11.22 -70.18
C ASN A 3 44.34 11.30 -69.66
N ARG A 4 43.85 10.24 -69.05
CA ARG A 4 42.61 10.22 -68.30
C ARG A 4 42.91 10.52 -66.81
N LEU A 5 42.58 11.72 -66.35
CA LEU A 5 42.46 12.01 -64.94
C LEU A 5 41.22 11.31 -64.38
N ILE A 6 41.42 10.42 -63.42
CA ILE A 6 40.34 9.82 -62.62
C ILE A 6 40.19 10.73 -61.40
N LEU A 7 39.11 11.53 -61.34
CA LEU A 7 38.71 12.33 -60.18
C LEU A 7 37.95 11.39 -59.24
N CYS A 8 38.63 10.93 -58.16
CA CYS A 8 37.95 10.25 -57.06
C CYS A 8 37.14 11.25 -56.25
N PHE A 9 35.83 11.26 -56.43
CA PHE A 9 34.91 11.94 -55.54
C PHE A 9 34.80 11.13 -54.26
N ILE A 10 35.49 11.50 -53.18
CA ILE A 10 35.26 10.97 -51.83
C ILE A 10 34.01 11.64 -51.30
N LEU A 11 32.85 10.95 -51.41
CA LEU A 11 31.68 11.29 -50.62
C LEU A 11 31.97 11.01 -49.16
N PHE A 12 32.34 12.04 -48.38
CA PHE A 12 32.22 11.99 -46.94
C PHE A 12 30.75 11.95 -46.60
N LEU A 13 30.23 10.72 -46.37
CA LEU A 13 29.01 10.53 -45.65
C LEU A 13 29.26 10.98 -44.20
N PHE A 14 28.95 12.23 -43.90
CA PHE A 14 28.67 12.63 -42.53
C PHE A 14 27.46 11.85 -42.09
N SER A 15 27.65 10.66 -41.55
CA SER A 15 26.69 10.06 -40.66
C SER A 15 26.69 10.97 -39.43
N SER A 16 25.78 11.96 -39.42
CA SER A 16 25.37 12.57 -38.18
C SER A 16 24.91 11.40 -37.29
N SER A 17 25.74 11.01 -36.35
CA SER A 17 25.30 10.18 -35.24
C SER A 17 24.20 11.00 -34.56
N VAL A 18 22.95 10.71 -34.90
CA VAL A 18 21.83 11.16 -34.08
C VAL A 18 22.14 10.61 -32.70
N LEU A 19 22.57 11.47 -31.78
CA LEU A 19 22.72 11.11 -30.39
C LEU A 19 21.36 10.60 -29.94
N ALA A 20 21.33 9.33 -29.55
CA ALA A 20 20.10 8.73 -29.06
C ALA A 20 19.60 9.54 -27.85
N GLU A 21 18.37 9.99 -27.91
CA GLU A 21 17.73 10.66 -26.79
C GLU A 21 17.71 9.75 -25.57
N GLN A 22 18.02 10.28 -24.39
CA GLN A 22 18.09 9.51 -23.15
C GLN A 22 17.10 10.02 -22.10
N LEU A 23 16.12 9.22 -21.79
CA LEU A 23 15.18 9.43 -20.70
C LEU A 23 15.62 8.58 -19.50
N LEU A 24 15.77 9.21 -18.34
CA LEU A 24 16.06 8.56 -17.07
C LEU A 24 14.86 8.67 -16.14
N LEU A 25 14.29 7.53 -15.76
CA LEU A 25 13.18 7.48 -14.80
C LEU A 25 13.69 6.91 -13.48
N ILE A 26 13.51 7.65 -12.38
CA ILE A 26 13.83 7.21 -11.02
C ILE A 26 12.52 7.05 -10.28
N VAL A 27 12.21 5.83 -9.86
CA VAL A 27 10.92 5.47 -9.28
C VAL A 27 11.08 4.53 -8.09
N THR A 28 10.07 4.44 -7.22
CA THR A 28 10.08 3.45 -6.14
C THR A 28 9.92 2.03 -6.69
N PRO A 29 10.44 0.99 -6.02
CA PRO A 29 10.33 -0.40 -6.45
C PRO A 29 8.89 -0.82 -6.77
N ARG A 30 7.93 -0.36 -5.96
CA ARG A 30 6.51 -0.66 -6.12
C ARG A 30 5.95 -0.20 -7.48
N ASN A 31 6.49 0.86 -8.08
CA ASN A 31 6.00 1.42 -9.34
C ASN A 31 6.78 0.91 -10.57
N VAL A 32 7.84 0.13 -10.37
CA VAL A 32 8.69 -0.37 -11.49
C VAL A 32 7.92 -1.24 -12.48
N PRO A 33 7.07 -2.19 -12.06
CA PRO A 33 6.40 -3.09 -13.02
C PRO A 33 5.62 -2.36 -14.11
N GLU A 34 4.83 -1.35 -13.76
CA GLU A 34 4.04 -0.60 -14.73
C GLU A 34 4.91 0.29 -15.60
N VAL A 35 5.91 0.94 -15.01
CA VAL A 35 6.82 1.82 -15.74
C VAL A 35 7.66 1.04 -16.74
N VAL A 36 8.17 -0.15 -16.35
CA VAL A 36 8.90 -1.04 -17.27
C VAL A 36 7.96 -1.55 -18.39
N SER A 37 6.74 -1.95 -18.02
CA SER A 37 5.75 -2.39 -19.02
C SER A 37 5.43 -1.28 -20.04
N GLY A 38 5.21 -0.05 -19.55
CA GLY A 38 4.99 1.12 -20.41
C GLY A 38 6.20 1.46 -21.29
N ALA A 39 7.42 1.33 -20.74
CA ALA A 39 8.66 1.53 -21.50
C ALA A 39 8.83 0.50 -22.62
N HIS A 40 8.51 -0.76 -22.36
CA HIS A 40 8.54 -1.81 -23.38
C HIS A 40 7.56 -1.52 -24.52
N GLU A 41 6.33 -1.09 -24.21
CA GLU A 41 5.35 -0.74 -25.23
C GLU A 41 5.79 0.48 -26.04
N PHE A 42 6.33 1.53 -25.38
CA PHE A 42 6.87 2.69 -26.06
C PHE A 42 8.02 2.34 -27.02
N LEU A 43 8.98 1.54 -26.56
CA LEU A 43 10.17 1.14 -27.35
C LEU A 43 9.86 0.18 -28.52
N LYS A 44 8.70 -0.49 -28.52
CA LYS A 44 8.26 -1.31 -29.66
C LYS A 44 7.93 -0.48 -30.90
N HIS A 45 7.62 0.80 -30.76
CA HIS A 45 7.25 1.63 -31.89
C HIS A 45 8.49 2.03 -32.71
N PRO A 46 8.52 1.82 -34.03
CA PRO A 46 9.70 2.05 -34.86
C PRO A 46 10.23 3.50 -34.82
N SER A 47 9.36 4.49 -34.62
CA SER A 47 9.77 5.92 -34.50
C SER A 47 10.62 6.20 -33.26
N HIS A 48 10.57 5.35 -32.22
CA HIS A 48 11.31 5.52 -30.97
C HIS A 48 12.63 4.71 -30.93
N SER A 49 13.04 4.13 -32.06
CA SER A 49 14.25 3.30 -32.15
C SER A 49 15.55 4.05 -31.79
N SER A 50 15.55 5.39 -31.83
CA SER A 50 16.65 6.24 -31.42
C SER A 50 16.54 6.74 -29.97
N THR A 51 15.50 6.36 -29.22
CA THR A 51 15.30 6.77 -27.83
C THR A 51 15.77 5.65 -26.88
N SER A 52 16.50 6.01 -25.83
CA SER A 52 16.87 5.13 -24.75
C SER A 52 16.10 5.49 -23.49
N VAL A 53 15.44 4.51 -22.89
CA VAL A 53 14.71 4.67 -21.62
C VAL A 53 15.45 3.89 -20.55
N GLN A 54 16.06 4.58 -19.60
CA GLN A 54 16.70 3.98 -18.46
C GLN A 54 15.81 4.15 -17.22
N ILE A 55 15.60 3.07 -16.48
CA ILE A 55 14.82 3.07 -15.26
C ILE A 55 15.72 2.63 -14.10
N ARG A 56 15.64 3.33 -12.98
CA ARG A 56 16.32 2.97 -11.73
C ARG A 56 15.34 3.02 -10.58
N THR A 57 15.38 2.02 -9.72
CA THR A 57 14.71 2.13 -8.42
C THR A 57 15.45 3.12 -7.52
N THR A 58 14.77 3.61 -6.48
CA THR A 58 15.42 4.44 -5.46
C THR A 58 16.62 3.75 -4.82
N GLU A 59 16.55 2.42 -4.61
CA GLU A 59 17.63 1.60 -4.10
C GLU A 59 18.79 1.50 -5.12
N GLN A 60 18.47 1.18 -6.39
CA GLN A 60 19.49 1.16 -7.44
C GLN A 60 20.21 2.50 -7.57
N TRP A 61 19.47 3.61 -7.37
CA TRP A 61 20.08 4.93 -7.39
C TRP A 61 21.05 5.13 -6.22
N GLN A 62 20.69 4.68 -5.02
CA GLN A 62 21.54 4.76 -3.83
C GLN A 62 22.77 3.85 -3.91
N ASP A 63 22.67 2.72 -4.59
CA ASP A 63 23.79 1.81 -4.85
C ASP A 63 24.88 2.42 -5.78
N LEU A 64 24.53 3.48 -6.54
CA LEU A 64 25.48 4.13 -7.44
C LEU A 64 26.42 5.07 -6.69
N SER A 65 27.69 5.06 -7.06
CA SER A 65 28.63 6.07 -6.59
C SER A 65 28.25 7.47 -7.12
N VAL A 66 28.70 8.52 -6.43
CA VAL A 66 28.45 9.93 -6.83
C VAL A 66 28.85 10.20 -8.28
N ASN A 67 29.96 9.61 -8.74
CA ASN A 67 30.42 9.77 -10.12
C ASN A 67 29.51 9.08 -11.13
N GLN A 68 28.97 7.91 -10.80
CA GLN A 68 27.99 7.20 -11.66
C GLN A 68 26.67 7.94 -11.73
N GLN A 69 26.17 8.44 -10.60
CA GLN A 69 24.97 9.30 -10.57
C GLN A 69 25.15 10.53 -11.45
N ALA A 70 26.27 11.24 -11.28
CA ALA A 70 26.58 12.43 -12.09
C ALA A 70 26.72 12.13 -13.59
N ALA A 71 27.29 10.96 -13.94
CA ALA A 71 27.42 10.53 -15.34
C ALA A 71 26.04 10.26 -15.96
N LEU A 72 25.17 9.54 -15.27
CA LEU A 72 23.79 9.26 -15.72
C LEU A 72 23.00 10.56 -15.93
N LEU A 73 23.04 11.47 -14.97
CA LEU A 73 22.33 12.75 -15.06
C LEU A 73 22.81 13.62 -16.23
N LYS A 74 24.12 13.66 -16.48
CA LYS A 74 24.70 14.42 -17.61
C LYS A 74 24.34 13.85 -18.98
N GLN A 75 24.17 12.52 -19.05
CA GLN A 75 23.80 11.83 -20.28
C GLN A 75 22.30 11.94 -20.57
N SER A 76 21.47 12.18 -19.55
CA SER A 76 20.02 12.20 -19.69
C SER A 76 19.55 13.56 -20.22
N ASP A 77 18.71 13.52 -21.24
CA ASP A 77 18.05 14.71 -21.79
C ASP A 77 16.88 15.13 -20.89
N LEU A 78 16.23 14.18 -20.21
CA LEU A 78 15.21 14.44 -19.22
C LEU A 78 15.28 13.39 -18.10
N VAL A 79 15.13 13.87 -16.87
CA VAL A 79 14.99 13.04 -15.67
C VAL A 79 13.54 13.11 -15.17
N PHE A 80 12.92 11.96 -15.00
CA PHE A 80 11.64 11.83 -14.33
C PHE A 80 11.86 11.23 -12.94
N ALA A 81 11.27 11.84 -11.91
CA ALA A 81 11.33 11.36 -10.53
C ALA A 81 9.91 11.12 -9.99
N GLY A 82 9.54 9.85 -9.82
CA GLY A 82 8.20 9.44 -9.38
C GLY A 82 8.21 8.74 -8.02
N GLY A 83 7.64 9.38 -6.98
CA GLY A 83 7.60 8.82 -5.63
C GLY A 83 8.93 8.88 -4.88
N VAL A 84 9.81 9.84 -5.18
CA VAL A 84 11.16 9.94 -4.66
C VAL A 84 11.20 10.81 -3.41
N PHE A 85 11.64 10.23 -2.28
CA PHE A 85 11.78 10.87 -0.97
C PHE A 85 13.14 10.60 -0.33
N GLY A 86 13.38 11.18 0.85
CA GLY A 86 14.52 10.88 1.71
C GLY A 86 15.87 11.12 1.04
N GLU A 87 16.78 10.16 1.16
CA GLU A 87 18.17 10.31 0.71
C GLU A 87 18.28 10.48 -0.81
N THR A 88 17.50 9.72 -1.58
CA THR A 88 17.49 9.88 -3.06
C THR A 88 17.05 11.29 -3.48
N ALA A 89 16.04 11.86 -2.81
CA ALA A 89 15.61 13.23 -3.08
C ALA A 89 16.71 14.24 -2.72
N ASN A 90 17.41 14.05 -1.60
CA ASN A 90 18.54 14.91 -1.18
C ASN A 90 19.67 14.88 -2.22
N GLN A 91 20.07 13.69 -2.66
CA GLN A 91 21.11 13.51 -3.69
C GLN A 91 20.73 14.18 -5.02
N LEU A 92 19.48 14.04 -5.46
CA LEU A 92 18.99 14.73 -6.67
C LEU A 92 19.01 16.25 -6.49
N MET A 93 18.57 16.78 -5.35
CA MET A 93 18.61 18.21 -5.05
C MET A 93 20.03 18.76 -5.04
N GLU A 94 21.02 18.01 -4.53
CA GLU A 94 22.43 18.41 -4.62
C GLU A 94 22.94 18.46 -6.07
N ASN A 95 22.55 17.48 -6.88
CA ASN A 95 22.93 17.42 -8.29
C ASN A 95 22.26 18.55 -9.12
N ILE A 96 21.03 18.95 -8.78
CA ILE A 96 20.37 20.13 -9.34
C ILE A 96 21.17 21.41 -9.03
N LYS A 97 21.58 21.58 -7.77
CA LYS A 97 22.41 22.73 -7.35
C LYS A 97 23.75 22.81 -8.10
N LYS A 98 24.31 21.67 -8.50
CA LYS A 98 25.53 21.54 -9.31
C LYS A 98 25.28 21.76 -10.80
N GLY A 99 24.03 22.02 -11.24
CA GLY A 99 23.66 22.21 -12.64
C GLY A 99 23.79 20.95 -13.52
N LEU A 100 23.67 19.75 -12.93
CA LEU A 100 23.83 18.50 -13.68
C LEU A 100 22.56 18.06 -14.40
N LEU A 101 21.39 18.59 -14.04
CA LEU A 101 20.11 18.31 -14.67
C LEU A 101 19.65 19.49 -15.52
N LYS A 102 19.26 19.21 -16.76
CA LYS A 102 18.70 20.21 -17.69
C LYS A 102 17.17 20.24 -17.62
N ASN A 103 16.56 19.07 -17.61
CA ASN A 103 15.13 18.85 -17.59
C ASN A 103 14.77 17.89 -16.45
N LEU A 104 13.82 18.27 -15.64
CA LEU A 104 13.30 17.46 -14.52
C LEU A 104 11.79 17.58 -14.46
N ILE A 105 11.13 16.44 -14.40
CA ILE A 105 9.72 16.33 -13.98
C ILE A 105 9.68 15.47 -12.71
N ALA A 106 9.29 16.04 -11.58
CA ALA A 106 9.15 15.31 -10.32
C ALA A 106 7.69 15.30 -9.86
N LEU A 107 7.18 14.10 -9.54
CA LEU A 107 5.78 13.86 -9.20
C LEU A 107 5.67 13.00 -7.94
N HIS A 108 4.72 13.33 -7.05
CA HIS A 108 4.48 12.58 -5.80
C HIS A 108 5.77 12.30 -5.01
N SER A 109 6.67 13.27 -5.01
CA SER A 109 8.01 13.19 -4.44
C SER A 109 8.19 14.25 -3.34
N ASP A 110 9.38 14.36 -2.78
CA ASP A 110 9.74 15.45 -1.87
C ASP A 110 9.32 16.81 -2.47
N GLN A 111 8.69 17.68 -1.67
CA GLN A 111 8.16 18.97 -2.14
C GLN A 111 9.22 19.86 -2.76
N ARG A 112 10.46 19.83 -2.24
CA ARG A 112 11.61 20.57 -2.80
C ARG A 112 11.95 20.08 -4.20
N LEU A 113 11.92 18.76 -4.38
CA LEU A 113 12.24 18.13 -5.67
C LEU A 113 11.13 18.40 -6.69
N MET A 114 9.85 18.30 -6.28
CA MET A 114 8.73 18.69 -7.16
C MET A 114 8.82 20.14 -7.57
N GLY A 115 9.06 21.05 -6.62
CA GLY A 115 9.22 22.49 -6.90
C GLY A 115 10.41 22.85 -7.78
N ALA A 116 11.40 21.95 -7.91
CA ALA A 116 12.55 22.10 -8.79
C ALA A 116 12.31 21.61 -10.23
N SER A 117 11.09 21.14 -10.54
CA SER A 117 10.72 20.70 -11.90
C SER A 117 10.98 21.79 -12.93
N SER A 118 11.68 21.45 -14.02
CA SER A 118 12.18 22.40 -15.02
C SER A 118 12.23 21.77 -16.41
N LEU A 119 12.02 22.60 -17.44
CA LEU A 119 12.24 22.25 -18.84
C LEU A 119 13.11 23.32 -19.50
N ASN A 120 14.09 22.89 -20.30
CA ASN A 120 15.08 23.76 -20.94
C ASN A 120 15.75 24.72 -19.91
N SER A 121 16.07 24.16 -18.73
CA SER A 121 16.64 24.92 -17.58
C SER A 121 15.74 26.05 -17.05
N ARG A 122 14.46 26.07 -17.41
CA ARG A 122 13.47 27.03 -16.89
C ARG A 122 12.54 26.34 -15.91
N PRO A 123 12.29 26.89 -14.72
CA PRO A 123 11.33 26.35 -13.79
C PRO A 123 9.93 26.27 -14.42
N ILE A 124 9.25 25.12 -14.24
CA ILE A 124 7.84 24.93 -14.62
C ILE A 124 6.93 25.34 -13.47
N LEU A 125 7.39 25.13 -12.24
CA LEU A 125 6.65 25.44 -11.02
C LEU A 125 7.27 26.66 -10.34
N ASN A 126 6.42 27.49 -9.72
CA ASN A 126 6.85 28.67 -8.95
C ASN A 126 6.80 28.36 -7.44
N GLY A 127 7.38 27.23 -7.01
CA GLY A 127 7.38 26.74 -5.64
C GLY A 127 6.64 25.41 -5.48
N PRO A 128 6.33 24.98 -4.24
CA PRO A 128 5.63 23.74 -3.98
C PRO A 128 4.29 23.66 -4.70
N PRO A 129 3.94 22.50 -5.29
CA PRO A 129 2.77 22.37 -6.14
C PRO A 129 1.46 22.09 -5.38
N ASP A 130 1.30 22.57 -4.13
CA ASP A 130 0.18 22.23 -3.26
C ASP A 130 -1.18 22.40 -3.93
N LYS A 131 -1.39 23.51 -4.64
CA LYS A 131 -2.62 23.78 -5.39
C LYS A 131 -2.83 22.84 -6.58
N LEU A 132 -1.75 22.36 -7.19
CA LEU A 132 -1.77 21.46 -8.33
C LEU A 132 -1.91 20.00 -7.88
N MET A 133 -1.69 19.71 -6.59
CA MET A 133 -1.79 18.39 -6.00
C MET A 133 -3.19 18.08 -5.45
N GLN A 134 -4.14 19.00 -5.57
CA GLN A 134 -5.50 18.81 -5.11
C GLN A 134 -6.09 17.51 -5.67
N HIS A 135 -6.87 16.85 -4.84
CA HIS A 135 -7.66 15.69 -5.26
C HIS A 135 -8.77 16.13 -6.22
N PRO A 136 -9.24 15.23 -7.11
CA PRO A 136 -10.39 15.52 -7.94
C PRO A 136 -11.59 15.95 -7.09
N ASP A 137 -12.29 16.99 -7.55
CA ASP A 137 -13.58 17.36 -6.98
C ASP A 137 -14.58 16.21 -7.21
N PRO A 138 -15.19 15.64 -6.16
CA PRO A 138 -16.14 14.55 -6.30
C PRO A 138 -17.37 14.91 -7.15
N ALA A 139 -17.64 16.19 -7.34
CA ALA A 139 -18.75 16.70 -8.17
C ALA A 139 -18.43 16.71 -9.68
N LEU A 140 -17.15 16.51 -10.05
CA LEU A 140 -16.69 16.54 -11.44
C LEU A 140 -16.34 15.12 -11.92
N SER A 141 -16.56 14.85 -13.23
CA SER A 141 -15.91 13.69 -13.83
C SER A 141 -14.39 13.89 -13.85
N THR A 142 -13.64 12.79 -13.98
CA THR A 142 -12.18 12.86 -14.02
C THR A 142 -11.69 13.74 -15.19
N GLU A 143 -12.33 13.64 -16.35
CA GLU A 143 -12.01 14.47 -17.51
C GLU A 143 -12.32 15.95 -17.26
N GLN A 144 -13.46 16.27 -16.65
CA GLN A 144 -13.82 17.64 -16.29
C GLN A 144 -12.83 18.23 -15.30
N TRP A 145 -12.42 17.45 -14.29
CA TRP A 145 -11.42 17.88 -13.33
C TRP A 145 -10.06 18.12 -13.98
N MET A 146 -9.58 17.22 -14.85
CA MET A 146 -8.33 17.43 -15.58
C MET A 146 -8.39 18.70 -16.45
N ALA A 147 -9.49 18.88 -17.19
CA ALA A 147 -9.69 20.05 -18.03
C ALA A 147 -9.69 21.34 -17.22
N SER A 148 -10.37 21.38 -16.07
CA SER A 148 -10.41 22.56 -15.20
C SER A 148 -9.02 22.96 -14.67
N LEU A 149 -8.17 21.99 -14.31
CA LEU A 149 -6.81 22.26 -13.87
C LEU A 149 -5.94 22.80 -15.00
N LEU A 150 -6.05 22.25 -16.21
CA LEU A 150 -5.30 22.74 -17.37
C LEU A 150 -5.72 24.17 -17.76
N GLU A 151 -7.00 24.47 -17.67
CA GLU A 151 -7.51 25.83 -17.91
C GLU A 151 -7.02 26.84 -16.86
N GLN A 152 -7.04 26.43 -15.59
CA GLN A 152 -6.60 27.28 -14.48
C GLN A 152 -5.08 27.48 -14.45
N TYR A 153 -4.30 26.49 -14.87
CA TYR A 153 -2.83 26.48 -14.78
C TYR A 153 -2.15 26.14 -16.11
N PRO A 154 -2.37 26.91 -17.19
CA PRO A 154 -1.83 26.61 -18.52
C PRO A 154 -0.30 26.62 -18.58
N ALA A 155 0.36 27.44 -17.76
CA ALA A 155 1.83 27.48 -17.69
C ALA A 155 2.45 26.20 -17.07
N GLN A 156 1.66 25.38 -16.38
CA GLN A 156 2.06 24.12 -15.76
C GLN A 156 1.58 22.90 -16.53
N GLU A 157 1.07 23.07 -17.75
CA GLU A 157 0.46 22.02 -18.57
C GLU A 157 1.35 20.76 -18.67
N ALA A 158 2.62 20.92 -18.99
CA ALA A 158 3.56 19.80 -19.11
C ALA A 158 3.66 18.96 -17.83
N TRP A 159 3.69 19.61 -16.68
CA TRP A 159 3.73 18.95 -15.38
C TRP A 159 2.39 18.30 -15.04
N LEU A 160 1.27 18.96 -15.31
CA LEU A 160 -0.07 18.45 -15.07
C LEU A 160 -0.38 17.22 -15.92
N ILE A 161 -0.05 17.24 -17.22
CA ILE A 161 -0.24 16.07 -18.10
C ILE A 161 0.62 14.90 -17.61
N SER A 162 1.88 15.14 -17.26
CA SER A 162 2.75 14.11 -16.66
C SER A 162 2.12 13.54 -15.37
N ARG A 163 1.54 14.40 -14.53
CA ARG A 163 0.85 13.97 -13.30
C ARG A 163 -0.37 13.13 -13.60
N PHE A 164 -1.18 13.48 -14.57
CA PHE A 164 -2.37 12.72 -14.92
C PHE A 164 -2.01 11.32 -15.43
N PHE A 165 -1.01 11.18 -16.28
CA PHE A 165 -0.50 9.87 -16.67
C PHE A 165 0.01 9.07 -15.46
N TRP A 166 0.79 9.72 -14.59
CA TRP A 166 1.32 9.07 -13.39
C TRP A 166 0.22 8.60 -12.43
N LEU A 167 -0.89 9.33 -12.31
CA LEU A 167 -2.03 8.92 -11.49
C LEU A 167 -2.71 7.64 -12.01
N GLY A 168 -2.76 7.45 -13.31
CA GLY A 168 -3.38 6.28 -13.91
C GLY A 168 -2.67 4.95 -13.61
N ARG A 169 -1.36 4.99 -13.40
CA ARG A 169 -0.50 3.88 -12.90
C ARG A 169 -0.77 2.50 -13.50
N ASN A 170 -1.16 2.43 -14.76
CA ASN A 170 -1.22 1.22 -15.54
C ASN A 170 -0.23 1.29 -16.70
N SER A 171 0.00 0.17 -17.39
CA SER A 171 0.96 0.10 -18.49
C SER A 171 0.69 1.12 -19.60
N GLU A 172 -0.56 1.33 -19.97
CA GLU A 172 -0.98 2.26 -21.03
C GLU A 172 -0.70 3.72 -20.64
N ASN A 173 -1.06 4.14 -19.42
CA ASN A 173 -0.72 5.48 -18.94
C ASN A 173 0.79 5.66 -18.77
N MET A 174 1.56 4.62 -18.39
CA MET A 174 3.01 4.72 -18.31
C MET A 174 3.66 4.82 -19.69
N GLN A 175 3.14 4.13 -20.70
CA GLN A 175 3.53 4.33 -22.10
C GLN A 175 3.27 5.79 -22.52
N GLY A 176 2.06 6.30 -22.25
CA GLY A 176 1.70 7.69 -22.55
C GLY A 176 2.56 8.70 -21.80
N LEU A 177 2.92 8.43 -20.54
CA LEU A 177 3.87 9.26 -19.79
C LEU A 177 5.22 9.33 -20.51
N ILE A 178 5.79 8.17 -20.88
CA ILE A 178 7.11 8.13 -21.54
C ILE A 178 7.06 8.82 -22.90
N SER A 179 5.98 8.61 -23.68
CA SER A 179 5.75 9.33 -24.93
C SER A 179 5.63 10.85 -24.71
N HIS A 180 4.90 11.28 -23.68
CA HIS A 180 4.81 12.68 -23.32
C HIS A 180 6.17 13.28 -22.94
N LEU A 181 6.98 12.58 -22.12
CA LEU A 181 8.32 13.01 -21.76
C LEU A 181 9.24 13.13 -23.00
N HIS A 182 9.14 12.18 -23.92
CA HIS A 182 9.82 12.22 -25.22
C HIS A 182 9.43 13.46 -26.02
N HIS A 183 8.14 13.74 -26.17
CA HIS A 183 7.68 14.95 -26.87
C HIS A 183 8.15 16.25 -26.22
N LEU A 184 8.22 16.29 -24.86
CA LEU A 184 8.74 17.46 -24.14
C LEU A 184 10.21 17.76 -24.48
N VAL A 185 11.04 16.72 -24.61
CA VAL A 185 12.46 16.88 -25.00
C VAL A 185 12.57 17.40 -26.44
N ASN A 186 11.73 16.93 -27.33
CA ASN A 186 11.74 17.30 -28.76
C ASN A 186 10.95 18.59 -29.06
N ASN A 187 10.36 19.24 -28.05
CA ASN A 187 9.47 20.40 -28.20
C ASN A 187 8.27 20.12 -29.13
N GLU A 188 7.73 18.91 -29.04
CA GLU A 188 6.58 18.45 -29.78
C GLU A 188 5.32 18.44 -28.89
N ASN A 189 4.14 18.54 -29.50
CA ASN A 189 2.89 18.47 -28.77
C ASN A 189 2.47 17.00 -28.60
N THR A 190 2.15 16.60 -27.38
CA THR A 190 1.56 15.27 -27.15
C THR A 190 0.10 15.22 -27.61
N THR A 191 -0.25 14.16 -28.34
CA THR A 191 -1.64 13.88 -28.76
C THR A 191 -2.32 12.89 -27.83
N GLU A 192 -1.55 12.16 -27.04
CA GLU A 192 -2.06 11.16 -26.10
C GLU A 192 -2.76 11.82 -24.92
N ARG A 193 -3.78 11.16 -24.41
CA ARG A 193 -4.55 11.65 -23.25
C ARG A 193 -4.54 10.60 -22.13
N PRO A 194 -4.28 10.99 -20.88
CA PRO A 194 -4.33 10.09 -19.74
C PRO A 194 -5.74 9.53 -19.55
N GLN A 195 -5.81 8.25 -19.24
CA GLN A 195 -7.05 7.57 -18.86
C GLN A 195 -7.03 7.26 -17.38
N LEU A 196 -7.81 7.99 -16.60
CA LEU A 196 -7.91 7.78 -15.16
C LEU A 196 -9.13 6.92 -14.84
N ALA A 197 -8.89 5.85 -14.08
CA ALA A 197 -9.97 5.06 -13.52
C ALA A 197 -10.73 5.85 -12.44
N ALA A 198 -11.99 5.46 -12.19
CA ALA A 198 -12.76 6.01 -11.10
C ALA A 198 -12.01 5.83 -9.76
N GLN A 199 -12.04 6.86 -8.92
CA GLN A 199 -11.29 6.88 -7.65
C GLN A 199 -11.82 5.91 -6.60
N LEU A 200 -13.05 5.47 -6.75
CA LEU A 200 -13.67 4.42 -5.95
C LEU A 200 -14.32 3.42 -6.89
N ARG A 201 -13.91 2.18 -6.81
CA ARG A 201 -14.45 1.08 -7.59
C ARG A 201 -14.32 -0.23 -6.83
N LEU A 202 -15.08 -1.22 -7.22
CA LEU A 202 -15.00 -2.56 -6.65
C LEU A 202 -14.33 -3.52 -7.64
N TYR A 203 -13.50 -4.41 -7.12
CA TYR A 203 -12.92 -5.52 -7.87
C TYR A 203 -13.49 -6.83 -7.33
N HIS A 204 -14.17 -7.58 -8.19
CA HIS A 204 -14.80 -8.85 -7.84
C HIS A 204 -14.79 -9.80 -9.04
N GLN A 205 -14.23 -11.00 -8.86
CA GLN A 205 -14.17 -12.05 -9.89
C GLN A 205 -13.64 -11.54 -11.25
N ASP A 206 -12.45 -10.97 -11.24
CA ASP A 206 -11.78 -10.41 -12.42
C ASP A 206 -12.50 -9.24 -13.12
N LYS A 207 -13.47 -8.62 -12.45
CA LYS A 207 -14.22 -7.48 -12.99
C LYS A 207 -14.11 -6.27 -12.09
N ILE A 208 -13.98 -5.11 -12.73
CA ILE A 208 -14.17 -3.82 -12.10
C ILE A 208 -15.63 -3.44 -12.18
N ILE A 209 -16.24 -3.09 -11.06
CA ILE A 209 -17.66 -2.81 -10.92
C ILE A 209 -17.81 -1.44 -10.25
N PRO A 210 -18.61 -0.52 -10.80
CA PRO A 210 -18.98 0.72 -10.12
C PRO A 210 -19.72 0.42 -8.80
N PRO A 211 -19.53 1.23 -7.74
CA PRO A 211 -20.16 0.98 -6.44
C PRO A 211 -21.67 0.85 -6.47
N ASP A 212 -22.34 1.64 -7.28
CA ASP A 212 -23.81 1.67 -7.45
C ASP A 212 -24.37 0.43 -8.18
N GLN A 213 -23.49 -0.35 -8.84
CA GLN A 213 -23.84 -1.58 -9.55
C GLN A 213 -23.55 -2.85 -8.73
N PHE A 214 -22.94 -2.71 -7.54
CA PHE A 214 -22.60 -3.86 -6.70
C PHE A 214 -23.65 -4.09 -5.61
N ALA A 215 -24.27 -5.28 -5.63
CA ALA A 215 -25.29 -5.68 -4.67
C ALA A 215 -24.69 -6.44 -3.47
N PHE A 216 -24.41 -5.75 -2.37
CA PHE A 216 -24.00 -6.42 -1.11
C PHE A 216 -25.07 -7.40 -0.58
N SER A 217 -26.35 -7.16 -0.88
CA SER A 217 -27.45 -8.08 -0.53
C SER A 217 -27.40 -9.43 -1.26
N ALA A 218 -26.56 -9.60 -2.28
CA ALA A 218 -26.42 -10.86 -3.01
C ALA A 218 -25.84 -12.02 -2.16
N LYS A 219 -25.22 -11.71 -1.02
CA LYS A 219 -24.72 -12.67 -0.05
C LYS A 219 -25.08 -12.26 1.38
N PRO A 220 -25.29 -13.22 2.30
CA PRO A 220 -25.52 -12.91 3.72
C PRO A 220 -24.36 -12.17 4.37
N SER A 221 -23.13 -12.47 3.97
CA SER A 221 -21.92 -11.92 4.57
C SER A 221 -20.83 -11.68 3.53
N TRP A 222 -20.18 -10.52 3.64
CA TRP A 222 -19.01 -10.15 2.82
C TRP A 222 -17.80 -9.85 3.70
N VAL A 223 -16.65 -10.36 3.28
CA VAL A 223 -15.34 -9.87 3.67
C VAL A 223 -14.89 -8.86 2.62
N VAL A 224 -14.52 -7.68 3.08
CA VAL A 224 -14.07 -6.58 2.22
C VAL A 224 -12.57 -6.41 2.33
N LEU A 225 -11.87 -6.40 1.20
CA LEU A 225 -10.46 -6.03 1.12
C LEU A 225 -10.40 -4.55 0.69
N LEU A 226 -10.02 -3.66 1.60
CA LEU A 226 -9.86 -2.24 1.31
C LEU A 226 -8.42 -1.98 0.85
N ASP A 227 -8.26 -1.59 -0.38
CA ASP A 227 -6.95 -1.37 -0.99
C ASP A 227 -6.86 -0.02 -1.71
N TYR A 228 -5.66 0.30 -2.19
CA TYR A 228 -5.46 1.46 -3.05
C TYR A 228 -6.07 1.24 -4.44
N GLU A 229 -6.27 2.33 -5.17
CA GLU A 229 -6.77 2.33 -6.55
C GLU A 229 -5.93 1.52 -7.53
N THR A 230 -4.72 1.17 -7.13
CA THR A 230 -3.78 0.37 -7.91
C THR A 230 -3.79 -1.11 -7.54
N GLY A 231 -4.73 -1.55 -6.70
CA GLY A 231 -4.77 -2.93 -6.17
C GLY A 231 -4.99 -4.00 -7.25
N GLU A 232 -5.54 -3.64 -8.42
CA GLU A 232 -5.70 -4.58 -9.54
C GLU A 232 -4.44 -4.79 -10.40
N ARG A 233 -3.33 -4.13 -10.09
CA ARG A 233 -2.05 -4.39 -10.78
C ARG A 233 -1.60 -5.84 -10.57
N PRO A 234 -0.87 -6.45 -11.52
CA PRO A 234 -0.62 -7.90 -11.53
C PRO A 234 -0.12 -8.47 -10.19
N GLY A 235 0.90 -7.91 -9.58
CA GLY A 235 1.43 -8.40 -8.31
C GLY A 235 0.50 -8.13 -7.11
N GLU A 236 -0.19 -7.00 -7.08
CA GLU A 236 -1.11 -6.64 -6.00
C GLU A 236 -2.43 -7.41 -6.11
N LYS A 237 -2.94 -7.59 -7.35
CA LYS A 237 -4.12 -8.39 -7.66
C LYS A 237 -3.98 -9.84 -7.18
N ALA A 238 -2.80 -10.43 -7.33
CA ALA A 238 -2.55 -11.81 -6.92
C ALA A 238 -2.88 -12.04 -5.43
N LEU A 239 -2.60 -11.06 -4.56
CA LEU A 239 -2.97 -11.15 -3.14
C LEU A 239 -4.49 -11.07 -2.95
N LEU A 240 -5.17 -10.16 -3.63
CA LEU A 240 -6.63 -10.02 -3.53
C LEU A 240 -7.32 -11.32 -3.95
N ASP A 241 -6.89 -11.90 -5.07
CA ASP A 241 -7.42 -13.17 -5.59
C ASP A 241 -7.11 -14.33 -4.64
N ALA A 242 -5.89 -14.41 -4.09
CA ALA A 242 -5.50 -15.47 -3.16
C ALA A 242 -6.35 -15.47 -1.88
N VAL A 243 -6.62 -14.30 -1.31
CA VAL A 243 -7.48 -14.16 -0.12
C VAL A 243 -8.93 -14.50 -0.47
N CYS A 244 -9.47 -13.91 -1.53
CA CYS A 244 -10.86 -14.13 -1.94
C CYS A 244 -11.14 -15.60 -2.31
N LYS A 245 -10.23 -16.27 -3.01
CA LYS A 245 -10.34 -17.69 -3.36
C LYS A 245 -10.53 -18.61 -2.16
N GLN A 246 -9.87 -18.30 -1.02
CA GLN A 246 -9.99 -19.10 0.19
C GLN A 246 -11.23 -18.74 1.05
N LEU A 247 -11.83 -17.56 0.83
CA LEU A 247 -12.98 -17.06 1.60
C LEU A 247 -14.32 -17.42 0.99
N ILE A 248 -14.44 -17.35 -0.34
CA ILE A 248 -15.73 -17.47 -1.03
C ILE A 248 -16.34 -18.86 -0.82
N ASN A 249 -17.62 -18.85 -0.39
CA ASN A 249 -18.48 -20.03 -0.29
C ASN A 249 -19.94 -19.62 -0.53
N GLU A 250 -20.90 -20.49 -0.25
CA GLU A 250 -22.34 -20.21 -0.46
C GLU A 250 -22.83 -19.00 0.35
N SER A 251 -22.38 -18.87 1.60
CA SER A 251 -22.83 -17.81 2.53
C SER A 251 -21.91 -16.60 2.60
N THR A 252 -20.61 -16.75 2.28
CA THR A 252 -19.60 -15.70 2.40
C THR A 252 -19.11 -15.27 1.02
N GLY A 253 -19.21 -13.98 0.75
CA GLY A 253 -18.59 -13.30 -0.39
C GLY A 253 -17.26 -12.66 -0.03
N CYS A 254 -16.48 -12.32 -1.05
CA CYS A 254 -15.27 -11.52 -0.92
C CYS A 254 -15.22 -10.51 -2.05
N VAL A 255 -15.00 -9.25 -1.71
CA VAL A 255 -14.90 -8.14 -2.67
C VAL A 255 -13.78 -7.20 -2.26
N SER A 256 -13.04 -6.68 -3.22
CA SER A 256 -12.03 -5.66 -2.98
C SER A 256 -12.61 -4.28 -3.30
N VAL A 257 -12.48 -3.34 -2.38
CA VAL A 257 -12.83 -1.93 -2.56
C VAL A 257 -11.54 -1.18 -2.83
N LEU A 258 -11.37 -0.74 -4.06
CA LEU A 258 -10.20 -0.02 -4.55
C LEU A 258 -10.48 1.48 -4.50
N THR A 259 -9.66 2.21 -3.78
CA THR A 259 -9.93 3.63 -3.54
C THR A 259 -8.66 4.48 -3.60
N ALA A 260 -8.77 5.66 -4.20
CA ALA A 260 -7.76 6.68 -4.04
C ALA A 260 -7.70 7.16 -2.58
N TRP A 261 -6.61 7.83 -2.24
CA TRP A 261 -6.43 8.40 -0.91
C TRP A 261 -7.38 9.58 -0.67
N GLY A 262 -7.67 9.89 0.59
CA GLY A 262 -8.45 11.07 0.98
C GLY A 262 -9.96 10.83 0.90
N ASP A 263 -10.69 11.70 0.21
CA ASP A 263 -12.15 11.69 0.08
C ASP A 263 -12.72 10.37 -0.43
N ALA A 264 -12.05 9.74 -1.39
CA ALA A 264 -12.48 8.46 -1.94
C ALA A 264 -12.41 7.35 -0.89
N SER A 265 -11.38 7.35 -0.01
CA SER A 265 -11.31 6.41 1.11
C SER A 265 -12.42 6.62 2.13
N LEU A 266 -12.77 7.88 2.45
CA LEU A 266 -13.92 8.20 3.31
C LEU A 266 -15.22 7.71 2.67
N SER A 267 -15.40 7.95 1.36
CA SER A 267 -16.57 7.49 0.60
C SER A 267 -16.68 5.96 0.61
N ALA A 268 -15.55 5.26 0.50
CA ALA A 268 -15.51 3.81 0.62
C ALA A 268 -16.01 3.33 1.98
N ILE A 269 -15.54 3.91 3.08
CA ILE A 269 -15.98 3.51 4.42
C ILE A 269 -17.46 3.84 4.66
N LYS A 270 -17.97 4.97 4.14
CA LYS A 270 -19.41 5.29 4.17
C LYS A 270 -20.24 4.23 3.45
N LEU A 271 -19.82 3.85 2.23
CA LEU A 271 -20.46 2.78 1.47
C LEU A 271 -20.54 1.47 2.28
N LEU A 272 -19.46 1.10 2.98
CA LEU A 272 -19.45 -0.08 3.83
C LEU A 272 -20.37 0.07 5.05
N ALA A 273 -20.38 1.23 5.71
CA ALA A 273 -21.24 1.51 6.86
C ALA A 273 -22.74 1.47 6.50
N GLU A 274 -23.12 1.95 5.32
CA GLU A 274 -24.46 1.84 4.77
C GLU A 274 -24.90 0.39 4.52
N ASN A 275 -23.95 -0.49 4.19
CA ASN A 275 -24.18 -1.91 3.92
C ASN A 275 -23.77 -2.83 5.09
N LYS A 276 -23.63 -2.31 6.30
CA LYS A 276 -23.07 -3.02 7.47
C LYS A 276 -23.74 -4.35 7.79
N SER A 277 -25.04 -4.50 7.51
CA SER A 277 -25.77 -5.76 7.75
C SER A 277 -25.26 -6.95 6.92
N HIS A 278 -24.49 -6.66 5.87
CA HIS A 278 -23.92 -7.65 4.97
C HIS A 278 -22.38 -7.72 5.08
N ILE A 279 -21.74 -6.90 5.92
CA ILE A 279 -20.29 -6.87 6.08
C ILE A 279 -19.91 -7.59 7.38
N SER A 280 -19.06 -8.62 7.32
CA SER A 280 -18.56 -9.33 8.50
C SER A 280 -17.20 -8.85 8.98
N SER A 281 -16.37 -8.37 8.07
CA SER A 281 -15.04 -7.84 8.40
C SER A 281 -14.43 -7.06 7.24
N VAL A 282 -13.47 -6.20 7.56
CA VAL A 282 -12.67 -5.46 6.59
C VAL A 282 -11.19 -5.82 6.79
N VAL A 283 -10.47 -6.00 5.70
CA VAL A 283 -9.01 -6.13 5.68
C VAL A 283 -8.45 -4.88 5.03
N SER A 284 -7.75 -4.04 5.79
CA SER A 284 -7.11 -2.85 5.25
C SER A 284 -5.70 -3.18 4.77
N LEU A 285 -5.48 -2.97 3.47
CA LEU A 285 -4.18 -3.07 2.80
C LEU A 285 -3.53 -1.70 2.59
N GLN A 286 -4.19 -0.62 3.00
CA GLN A 286 -3.63 0.74 2.93
C GLN A 286 -2.55 0.92 4.00
N ASP A 287 -1.39 1.46 3.62
CA ASP A 287 -0.22 1.55 4.52
C ASP A 287 -0.30 2.60 5.61
N PHE A 288 -1.22 3.55 5.51
CA PHE A 288 -1.41 4.64 6.48
C PHE A 288 -2.84 4.65 7.01
N VAL A 289 -3.22 5.67 7.77
CA VAL A 289 -4.61 5.85 8.21
C VAL A 289 -5.54 5.99 7.01
N ILE A 290 -6.68 5.32 7.07
CA ILE A 290 -7.70 5.40 6.03
C ILE A 290 -8.23 6.83 5.96
N GLY A 291 -8.28 7.39 4.75
CA GLY A 291 -8.73 8.77 4.52
C GLY A 291 -7.68 9.86 4.75
N GLY A 292 -6.45 9.48 5.12
CA GLY A 292 -5.38 10.45 5.38
C GLY A 292 -5.60 11.26 6.66
N SER A 293 -4.77 12.29 6.87
CA SER A 293 -4.85 13.14 8.07
C SER A 293 -6.14 13.97 8.13
N GLU A 294 -6.60 14.47 7.01
CA GLU A 294 -7.76 15.39 6.91
C GLU A 294 -9.08 14.70 7.26
N HIS A 295 -9.26 13.44 6.84
CA HIS A 295 -10.50 12.69 7.04
C HIS A 295 -10.41 11.67 8.18
N ARG A 296 -9.33 11.65 8.95
CA ARG A 296 -9.07 10.65 10.00
C ARG A 296 -10.25 10.50 10.97
N GLN A 297 -10.76 11.62 11.50
CA GLN A 297 -11.86 11.57 12.46
C GLN A 297 -13.16 11.08 11.82
N ALA A 298 -13.51 11.60 10.64
CA ALA A 298 -14.70 11.19 9.91
C ALA A 298 -14.69 9.69 9.58
N VAL A 299 -13.56 9.17 9.12
CA VAL A 299 -13.39 7.73 8.86
C VAL A 299 -13.50 6.92 10.15
N THR A 300 -12.90 7.37 11.27
CA THR A 300 -13.02 6.69 12.57
C THR A 300 -14.49 6.59 13.01
N ASP A 301 -15.27 7.63 12.81
CA ASP A 301 -16.69 7.64 13.17
C ASP A 301 -17.53 6.72 12.28
N GLU A 302 -17.21 6.63 10.99
CA GLU A 302 -17.86 5.67 10.08
C GLU A 302 -17.45 4.21 10.42
N LEU A 303 -16.19 3.95 10.77
CA LEU A 303 -15.74 2.62 11.23
C LEU A 303 -16.47 2.18 12.52
N LYS A 304 -16.74 3.11 13.44
CA LYS A 304 -17.57 2.83 14.63
C LYS A 304 -19.01 2.46 14.25
N LYS A 305 -19.60 3.12 13.25
CA LYS A 305 -20.95 2.79 12.75
C LYS A 305 -20.98 1.43 12.07
N LEU A 306 -19.93 1.11 11.31
CA LEU A 306 -19.75 -0.18 10.67
C LEU A 306 -19.66 -1.31 11.70
N ASN A 307 -18.91 -1.12 12.79
CA ASN A 307 -18.81 -2.00 13.96
C ASN A 307 -18.46 -3.47 13.62
N VAL A 308 -17.50 -3.67 12.74
CA VAL A 308 -16.94 -4.97 12.40
C VAL A 308 -15.42 -4.97 12.61
N PRO A 309 -14.76 -6.13 12.75
CA PRO A 309 -13.31 -6.20 12.80
C PRO A 309 -12.67 -5.58 11.54
N VAL A 310 -11.68 -4.70 11.75
CA VAL A 310 -10.85 -4.13 10.69
C VAL A 310 -9.42 -4.61 10.91
N ILE A 311 -8.97 -5.54 10.09
CA ILE A 311 -7.67 -6.21 10.24
C ILE A 311 -6.66 -5.51 9.34
N LYS A 312 -5.49 -5.16 9.91
CA LYS A 312 -4.38 -4.59 9.16
C LYS A 312 -3.60 -5.69 8.45
N ALA A 313 -3.57 -5.64 7.13
CA ALA A 313 -2.71 -6.49 6.31
C ALA A 313 -1.65 -5.63 5.59
N MET A 314 -0.42 -6.15 5.49
CA MET A 314 0.72 -5.41 4.95
C MET A 314 1.36 -6.18 3.80
N ARG A 315 1.67 -5.47 2.71
CA ARG A 315 2.62 -5.90 1.68
C ARG A 315 3.97 -5.30 1.99
N LEU A 316 5.02 -6.10 2.07
CA LEU A 316 6.38 -5.58 2.13
C LEU A 316 6.85 -5.29 0.70
N SER A 317 7.51 -4.14 0.52
CA SER A 317 8.08 -3.71 -0.76
C SER A 317 9.62 -3.73 -0.77
N ASP A 318 10.22 -4.06 0.36
CA ASP A 318 11.65 -3.97 0.67
C ASP A 318 12.29 -5.33 0.99
N SER A 319 11.50 -6.42 1.00
CA SER A 319 11.99 -7.74 1.39
C SER A 319 11.36 -8.85 0.54
N THR A 320 12.15 -9.83 0.18
CA THR A 320 11.66 -11.12 -0.32
C THR A 320 11.08 -11.97 0.82
N HIS A 321 10.38 -13.05 0.49
CA HIS A 321 9.85 -13.97 1.51
C HIS A 321 10.98 -14.53 2.39
N ALA A 322 12.09 -14.96 1.80
CA ALA A 322 13.21 -15.54 2.53
C ALA A 322 13.90 -14.51 3.45
N GLU A 323 14.09 -13.28 2.99
CA GLU A 323 14.64 -12.20 3.81
C GLU A 323 13.74 -11.85 4.98
N TRP A 324 12.42 -11.74 4.73
CA TRP A 324 11.46 -11.46 5.78
C TRP A 324 11.36 -12.59 6.81
N GLU A 325 11.36 -13.85 6.39
CA GLU A 325 11.28 -15.02 7.28
C GLU A 325 12.51 -15.12 8.20
N LEU A 326 13.68 -14.69 7.73
CA LEU A 326 14.92 -14.65 8.51
C LEU A 326 15.08 -13.37 9.34
N SER A 327 14.24 -12.36 9.12
CA SER A 327 14.35 -11.08 9.82
C SER A 327 13.76 -11.14 11.22
N GLU A 328 14.55 -10.84 12.24
CA GLU A 328 14.08 -10.69 13.63
C GLU A 328 13.18 -9.46 13.82
N ALA A 329 13.30 -8.45 12.96
CA ALA A 329 12.53 -7.21 13.03
C ALA A 329 11.11 -7.34 12.49
N GLY A 330 10.86 -8.27 11.56
CA GLY A 330 9.57 -8.47 10.89
C GLY A 330 9.22 -7.39 9.87
N ILE A 331 9.16 -6.12 10.28
CA ILE A 331 9.03 -4.94 9.41
C ILE A 331 10.06 -3.89 9.78
N SER A 332 10.41 -3.00 8.85
CA SER A 332 11.39 -1.95 9.11
C SER A 332 10.91 -1.02 10.22
N TRP A 333 11.82 -0.65 11.13
CA TRP A 333 11.52 0.16 12.32
C TRP A 333 10.90 1.51 11.99
N ASP A 334 11.37 2.17 10.95
CA ASP A 334 10.86 3.47 10.48
C ASP A 334 9.43 3.39 9.93
N SER A 335 8.98 2.19 9.54
CA SER A 335 7.62 1.99 9.02
C SER A 335 6.57 1.65 10.09
N VAL A 336 6.98 1.22 11.28
CA VAL A 336 6.06 0.79 12.35
C VAL A 336 5.03 1.85 12.72
N HIS A 337 5.45 3.12 12.83
CA HIS A 337 4.56 4.18 13.27
C HIS A 337 3.41 4.44 12.28
N TYR A 338 3.68 4.45 10.97
CA TYR A 338 2.65 4.76 9.98
C TYR A 338 1.89 3.52 9.47
N ARG A 339 2.51 2.33 9.53
CA ARG A 339 1.88 1.09 9.05
C ARG A 339 1.12 0.33 10.14
N VAL A 340 1.48 0.51 11.40
CA VAL A 340 0.89 -0.20 12.54
C VAL A 340 0.25 0.75 13.54
N ALA A 341 1.04 1.61 14.20
CA ALA A 341 0.56 2.40 15.33
C ALA A 341 -0.53 3.42 14.94
N MET A 342 -0.34 4.16 13.85
CA MET A 342 -1.33 5.15 13.41
C MET A 342 -2.65 4.51 12.93
N PRO A 343 -2.66 3.42 12.13
CA PRO A 343 -3.89 2.69 11.82
C PRO A 343 -4.57 2.11 13.06
N GLU A 344 -3.83 1.63 14.06
CA GLU A 344 -4.40 1.07 15.29
C GLU A 344 -5.18 2.12 16.08
N LEU A 345 -4.70 3.37 16.15
CA LEU A 345 -5.44 4.50 16.74
C LEU A 345 -6.78 4.81 16.02
N GLN A 346 -6.94 4.33 14.80
CA GLN A 346 -8.18 4.44 14.02
C GLN A 346 -9.09 3.20 14.16
N GLY A 347 -8.63 2.16 14.86
CA GLY A 347 -9.34 0.89 15.03
C GLY A 347 -8.98 -0.19 14.00
N VAL A 348 -7.93 0.05 13.19
CA VAL A 348 -7.39 -0.94 12.24
C VAL A 348 -6.31 -1.73 12.96
N SER A 349 -6.64 -2.91 13.47
CA SER A 349 -5.83 -3.68 14.41
C SER A 349 -5.31 -5.01 13.86
N GLN A 350 -4.63 -5.80 14.69
CA GLN A 350 -4.12 -7.13 14.39
C GLN A 350 -3.20 -7.17 13.16
N PRO A 351 -2.13 -6.35 13.12
CA PRO A 351 -1.26 -6.24 11.95
C PRO A 351 -0.61 -7.57 11.60
N MET A 352 -0.53 -7.85 10.30
CA MET A 352 0.17 -9.02 9.78
C MET A 352 0.71 -8.79 8.38
N VAL A 353 1.88 -9.33 8.09
CA VAL A 353 2.44 -9.36 6.74
C VAL A 353 1.74 -10.47 5.95
N VAL A 354 1.27 -10.16 4.75
CA VAL A 354 0.53 -11.10 3.88
C VAL A 354 1.14 -11.24 2.49
N ALA A 355 2.04 -10.34 2.12
CA ALA A 355 2.77 -10.40 0.86
C ALA A 355 4.17 -9.81 1.01
N THR A 356 5.08 -10.30 0.20
CA THR A 356 6.48 -9.87 0.08
C THR A 356 6.82 -9.65 -1.39
N MET A 357 8.07 -9.36 -1.73
CA MET A 357 8.51 -9.22 -3.11
C MET A 357 9.11 -10.51 -3.65
N THR A 358 8.93 -10.77 -4.94
CA THR A 358 9.73 -11.78 -5.65
C THR A 358 11.21 -11.36 -5.64
N PRO A 359 12.16 -12.31 -5.81
CA PRO A 359 13.54 -11.94 -6.13
C PRO A 359 13.59 -11.00 -7.34
N ALA A 360 14.38 -9.94 -7.23
CA ALA A 360 14.47 -8.95 -8.28
C ALA A 360 15.31 -9.43 -9.46
N GLU A 361 14.79 -9.24 -10.68
CA GLU A 361 15.53 -9.47 -11.93
C GLU A 361 15.81 -8.13 -12.62
N VAL A 362 16.97 -8.04 -13.28
CA VAL A 362 17.32 -6.84 -14.05
C VAL A 362 16.66 -6.90 -15.43
N ASP A 363 15.78 -5.97 -15.72
CA ASP A 363 15.22 -5.80 -17.06
C ASP A 363 16.31 -5.39 -18.06
N LYS A 364 16.46 -6.15 -19.12
CA LYS A 364 17.54 -6.01 -20.10
C LYS A 364 17.45 -4.74 -20.96
N PHE A 365 16.25 -4.20 -21.11
CA PHE A 365 16.01 -3.03 -21.96
C PHE A 365 16.18 -1.73 -21.20
N THR A 366 15.67 -1.68 -19.98
CA THR A 366 15.65 -0.44 -19.17
C THR A 366 16.69 -0.42 -18.06
N GLY A 367 17.23 -1.60 -17.69
CA GLY A 367 18.16 -1.76 -16.56
C GLY A 367 17.51 -1.66 -15.18
N ALA A 368 16.19 -1.64 -15.10
CA ALA A 368 15.47 -1.63 -13.83
C ALA A 368 15.57 -2.95 -13.09
N ARG A 369 15.68 -2.92 -11.76
CA ARG A 369 15.41 -4.09 -10.91
C ARG A 369 13.90 -4.27 -10.82
N LEU A 370 13.39 -5.30 -11.49
CA LEU A 370 11.97 -5.64 -11.57
C LEU A 370 11.66 -6.74 -10.56
N ALA A 371 10.77 -6.44 -9.64
CA ALA A 371 10.22 -7.40 -8.69
C ALA A 371 8.71 -7.18 -8.58
N PHE A 372 7.98 -8.22 -8.23
CA PHE A 372 6.53 -8.16 -8.07
C PHE A 372 6.14 -8.50 -6.64
N SER A 373 5.06 -7.90 -6.16
CA SER A 373 4.45 -8.33 -4.91
C SER A 373 3.88 -9.74 -5.08
N GLU A 374 4.17 -10.64 -4.16
CA GLU A 374 3.63 -12.00 -4.15
C GLU A 374 3.00 -12.34 -2.80
N PRO A 375 1.84 -13.04 -2.77
CA PRO A 375 1.21 -13.44 -1.52
C PRO A 375 2.04 -14.50 -0.79
N VAL A 376 2.20 -14.34 0.53
CA VAL A 376 2.76 -15.38 1.41
C VAL A 376 1.66 -16.35 1.80
N GLU A 377 1.61 -17.52 1.19
CA GLU A 377 0.49 -18.47 1.29
C GLU A 377 0.13 -18.85 2.73
N SER A 378 1.13 -19.09 3.59
CA SER A 378 0.93 -19.39 5.01
C SER A 378 0.23 -18.24 5.74
N GLN A 379 0.60 -17.01 5.45
CA GLN A 379 0.04 -15.82 6.07
C GLN A 379 -1.37 -15.50 5.52
N VAL A 380 -1.60 -15.70 4.23
CA VAL A 380 -2.94 -15.60 3.63
C VAL A 380 -3.88 -16.62 4.29
N THR A 381 -3.41 -17.86 4.47
CA THR A 381 -4.19 -18.90 5.16
C THR A 381 -4.48 -18.54 6.62
N LEU A 382 -3.50 -17.94 7.32
CA LEU A 382 -3.68 -17.46 8.69
C LEU A 382 -4.69 -16.31 8.76
N LEU A 383 -4.61 -15.34 7.84
CA LEU A 383 -5.58 -14.25 7.71
C LEU A 383 -6.99 -14.78 7.50
N VAL A 384 -7.17 -15.69 6.54
CA VAL A 384 -8.48 -16.31 6.25
C VAL A 384 -9.03 -17.06 7.46
N LYS A 385 -8.21 -17.83 8.18
CA LYS A 385 -8.62 -18.50 9.43
C LYS A 385 -9.07 -17.48 10.50
N ARG A 386 -8.37 -16.36 10.62
CA ARG A 386 -8.70 -15.28 11.55
C ARG A 386 -10.05 -14.63 11.21
N LEU A 387 -10.27 -14.30 9.94
CA LEU A 387 -11.54 -13.76 9.44
C LEU A 387 -12.72 -14.71 9.70
N LYS A 388 -12.57 -15.99 9.39
CA LYS A 388 -13.59 -17.01 9.66
C LYS A 388 -13.90 -17.15 11.15
N ARG A 389 -12.88 -17.01 12.03
CA ARG A 389 -13.10 -17.04 13.49
C ARG A 389 -13.82 -15.80 14.00
N TRP A 390 -13.53 -14.63 13.46
CA TRP A 390 -14.27 -13.42 13.78
C TRP A 390 -15.75 -13.54 13.37
N GLN A 391 -16.04 -14.03 12.16
CA GLN A 391 -17.40 -14.29 11.71
C GLN A 391 -18.10 -15.29 12.63
N GLN A 392 -17.48 -16.43 12.94
CA GLN A 392 -18.03 -17.40 13.88
C GLN A 392 -18.32 -16.81 15.27
N LEU A 393 -17.48 -15.91 15.74
CA LEU A 393 -17.68 -15.23 17.03
C LEU A 393 -18.89 -14.28 16.99
N GLN A 394 -19.12 -13.61 15.85
CA GLN A 394 -20.30 -12.75 15.66
C GLN A 394 -21.60 -13.54 15.57
N ASP A 395 -21.59 -14.64 14.81
CA ASP A 395 -22.78 -15.48 14.55
C ASP A 395 -23.17 -16.34 15.76
N LYS A 396 -22.21 -16.64 16.63
CA LYS A 396 -22.41 -17.55 17.76
C LYS A 396 -23.19 -16.89 18.88
N ALA A 397 -24.25 -17.57 19.37
CA ALA A 397 -24.97 -17.11 20.55
C ALA A 397 -24.03 -17.07 21.79
N ASN A 398 -24.25 -16.11 22.70
CA ASN A 398 -23.35 -15.93 23.85
C ASN A 398 -23.22 -17.17 24.71
N GLN A 399 -24.30 -17.93 24.88
CA GLN A 399 -24.31 -19.21 25.62
C GLN A 399 -23.37 -20.28 25.06
N ASP A 400 -23.00 -20.18 23.77
CA ASP A 400 -22.15 -21.14 23.07
C ASP A 400 -20.71 -20.66 22.91
N LYS A 401 -20.42 -19.41 23.31
CA LYS A 401 -19.07 -18.85 23.31
C LYS A 401 -18.27 -19.39 24.49
N LYS A 402 -16.99 -19.68 24.24
CA LYS A 402 -16.01 -20.06 25.28
C LYS A 402 -15.05 -18.90 25.52
N ILE A 403 -14.96 -18.45 26.75
CA ILE A 403 -14.08 -17.36 27.18
C ILE A 403 -13.02 -17.92 28.11
N ALA A 404 -11.78 -17.56 27.91
CA ALA A 404 -10.67 -17.77 28.85
C ALA A 404 -10.22 -16.41 29.39
N ILE A 405 -10.19 -16.26 30.70
CA ILE A 405 -9.65 -15.09 31.38
C ILE A 405 -8.33 -15.51 32.02
N ILE A 406 -7.25 -14.84 31.62
CA ILE A 406 -5.90 -15.09 32.15
C ILE A 406 -5.56 -13.95 33.08
N TYR A 407 -5.19 -14.28 34.31
CA TYR A 407 -4.74 -13.32 35.32
C TYR A 407 -3.36 -13.72 35.84
N TYR A 408 -2.68 -12.78 36.47
CA TYR A 408 -1.31 -12.94 36.94
C TYR A 408 -1.26 -13.09 38.46
N ASN A 409 -0.46 -14.05 38.93
CA ASN A 409 -0.23 -14.26 40.38
C ASN A 409 1.27 -14.52 40.59
N HIS A 410 2.04 -13.47 40.79
CA HIS A 410 3.49 -13.53 41.01
C HIS A 410 3.97 -12.48 41.99
N PRO A 411 4.78 -12.85 42.98
CA PRO A 411 5.10 -14.24 43.38
C PRO A 411 3.86 -15.01 43.83
N PRO A 412 3.87 -16.37 43.85
CA PRO A 412 2.72 -17.15 44.30
C PRO A 412 2.25 -16.75 45.68
N GLY A 413 0.95 -16.54 45.88
CA GLY A 413 0.37 -16.21 47.16
C GLY A 413 -1.00 -15.56 47.07
N ARG A 414 -1.75 -15.66 48.19
CA ARG A 414 -3.14 -15.17 48.27
C ARG A 414 -3.30 -13.70 47.91
N HIS A 415 -2.33 -12.88 48.26
CA HIS A 415 -2.41 -11.44 48.10
C HIS A 415 -1.69 -10.93 46.84
N ASN A 416 -1.16 -11.85 46.02
CA ASN A 416 -0.33 -11.50 44.86
C ASN A 416 -1.08 -11.62 43.53
N ILE A 417 -2.40 -11.92 43.58
CA ILE A 417 -3.28 -11.82 42.41
C ILE A 417 -3.52 -10.34 42.15
N GLY A 418 -2.80 -9.79 41.19
CA GLY A 418 -2.85 -8.38 40.89
C GLY A 418 -2.41 -8.06 39.46
N ALA A 419 -2.60 -6.81 39.09
CA ALA A 419 -2.06 -6.22 37.87
C ALA A 419 -1.86 -4.72 38.18
N ASP A 420 -0.69 -4.38 38.69
CA ASP A 420 -0.31 -3.03 39.09
C ASP A 420 -1.35 -2.41 40.06
N ASN A 421 -2.09 -1.40 39.63
CA ASN A 421 -3.12 -0.73 40.42
C ASN A 421 -4.54 -1.29 40.25
N LEU A 422 -4.71 -2.40 39.53
CA LEU A 422 -6.01 -3.02 39.27
C LEU A 422 -6.36 -4.01 40.39
N ASN A 423 -7.55 -3.86 41.00
CA ASN A 423 -8.12 -4.91 41.84
C ASN A 423 -8.64 -6.04 40.98
N VAL A 424 -7.78 -7.05 40.72
CA VAL A 424 -8.07 -8.15 39.78
C VAL A 424 -9.24 -9.01 40.23
N VAL A 425 -9.33 -9.28 41.54
CA VAL A 425 -10.38 -10.18 42.06
C VAL A 425 -11.77 -9.56 41.93
N GLU A 426 -11.92 -8.30 42.31
CA GLU A 426 -13.17 -7.55 42.10
C GLU A 426 -13.52 -7.41 40.62
N SER A 427 -12.51 -7.09 39.80
CA SER A 427 -12.72 -6.99 38.34
C SER A 427 -13.18 -8.32 37.71
N LEU A 428 -12.61 -9.44 38.13
CA LEU A 428 -13.02 -10.75 37.69
C LEU A 428 -14.45 -11.07 38.15
N PHE A 429 -14.80 -10.73 39.38
CA PHE A 429 -16.14 -10.92 39.92
C PHE A 429 -17.18 -10.14 39.10
N ASP A 430 -16.92 -8.87 38.83
CA ASP A 430 -17.78 -8.01 37.99
C ASP A 430 -17.90 -8.51 36.54
N ILE A 431 -16.78 -8.93 35.92
CA ILE A 431 -16.75 -9.49 34.58
C ILE A 431 -17.61 -10.77 34.51
N LEU A 432 -17.46 -11.68 35.47
CA LEU A 432 -18.23 -12.94 35.48
C LEU A 432 -19.74 -12.68 35.60
N HIS A 433 -20.15 -11.74 36.46
CA HIS A 433 -21.57 -11.35 36.60
C HIS A 433 -22.08 -10.66 35.34
N SER A 434 -21.28 -9.79 34.73
CA SER A 434 -21.62 -9.16 33.47
C SER A 434 -21.81 -10.17 32.34
N LEU A 435 -20.92 -11.15 32.24
CA LEU A 435 -21.03 -12.25 31.27
C LEU A 435 -22.31 -13.06 31.47
N LYS A 436 -22.64 -13.40 32.73
CA LYS A 436 -23.88 -14.10 33.06
C LYS A 436 -25.11 -13.32 32.62
N ASN A 437 -25.14 -12.02 32.92
CA ASN A 437 -26.22 -11.13 32.56
C ASN A 437 -26.39 -10.98 31.03
N GLN A 438 -25.31 -11.14 30.27
CA GLN A 438 -25.33 -11.15 28.82
C GLN A 438 -25.58 -12.53 28.18
N GLY A 439 -25.95 -13.52 28.98
CA GLY A 439 -26.37 -14.85 28.54
C GLY A 439 -25.23 -15.83 28.24
N TYR A 440 -24.01 -15.57 28.74
CA TYR A 440 -22.93 -16.57 28.69
C TYR A 440 -23.13 -17.68 29.73
N LYS A 441 -22.65 -18.88 29.43
CA LYS A 441 -22.65 -20.00 30.37
C LYS A 441 -21.49 -19.85 31.35
N THR A 442 -21.75 -19.29 32.51
CA THR A 442 -20.76 -19.09 33.58
C THR A 442 -20.77 -20.17 34.64
N GLY A 443 -21.82 -21.03 34.66
CA GLY A 443 -22.11 -21.87 35.80
C GLY A 443 -22.65 -21.07 37.00
N GLU A 444 -22.59 -21.67 38.19
CA GLU A 444 -22.88 -20.98 39.43
C GLU A 444 -21.71 -20.05 39.74
N LEU A 445 -22.03 -18.80 40.04
CA LEU A 445 -21.02 -17.78 40.38
C LEU A 445 -20.90 -17.67 41.89
N PRO A 446 -19.70 -17.38 42.44
CA PRO A 446 -19.52 -17.12 43.85
C PRO A 446 -20.34 -15.89 44.28
N ALA A 447 -20.78 -15.87 45.53
CA ALA A 447 -21.63 -14.80 46.07
C ALA A 447 -20.86 -13.50 46.37
N SER A 448 -19.52 -13.58 46.44
CA SER A 448 -18.65 -12.43 46.69
C SER A 448 -17.28 -12.59 46.03
N SER A 449 -16.57 -11.49 45.88
CA SER A 449 -15.17 -11.48 45.40
C SER A 449 -14.23 -12.23 46.36
N ALA A 450 -14.53 -12.26 47.66
CA ALA A 450 -13.77 -13.04 48.63
C ALA A 450 -13.93 -14.55 48.38
N GLU A 451 -15.14 -15.02 48.14
CA GLU A 451 -15.40 -16.42 47.75
C GLU A 451 -14.74 -16.78 46.43
N LEU A 452 -14.79 -15.88 45.44
CA LEU A 452 -14.06 -16.06 44.20
C LEU A 452 -12.56 -16.25 44.43
N LEU A 453 -11.96 -15.44 45.29
CA LEU A 453 -10.56 -15.54 45.65
C LEU A 453 -10.24 -16.91 46.28
N ASP A 454 -11.08 -17.38 47.19
CA ASP A 454 -10.93 -18.69 47.80
C ASP A 454 -10.97 -19.83 46.78
N LEU A 455 -11.93 -19.79 45.83
CA LEU A 455 -12.03 -20.76 44.75
C LEU A 455 -10.81 -20.74 43.80
N LEU A 456 -10.31 -19.55 43.46
CA LEU A 456 -9.12 -19.41 42.61
C LEU A 456 -7.88 -20.02 43.28
N GLN A 457 -7.78 -19.94 44.60
CA GLN A 457 -6.64 -20.48 45.35
C GLN A 457 -6.74 -22.00 45.60
N GLN A 458 -7.92 -22.52 45.78
CA GLN A 458 -8.14 -23.96 46.02
C GLN A 458 -7.70 -24.83 44.84
N ARG A 459 -7.75 -24.30 43.61
CA ARG A 459 -7.46 -25.04 42.36
C ARG A 459 -6.07 -24.76 41.79
N GLY A 460 -5.18 -24.22 42.58
CA GLY A 460 -3.77 -24.02 42.21
C GLY A 460 -3.55 -23.02 41.11
N VAL A 461 -3.03 -21.90 41.46
CA VAL A 461 -2.84 -20.75 40.57
C VAL A 461 -1.51 -20.83 39.83
N ASN A 462 -0.50 -21.49 40.43
CA ASN A 462 0.81 -21.73 39.83
C ASN A 462 1.19 -23.21 39.97
N LEU A 463 1.89 -23.73 39.00
CA LEU A 463 2.44 -25.08 39.11
C LEU A 463 3.51 -25.10 40.21
N PRO A 464 3.44 -26.00 41.17
CA PRO A 464 4.49 -26.19 42.14
C PRO A 464 5.82 -26.56 41.51
N GLU A 465 6.92 -26.07 42.05
CA GLU A 465 8.25 -26.40 41.60
C GLU A 465 8.67 -27.83 41.98
N ASP A 466 8.09 -28.38 43.06
CA ASP A 466 8.38 -29.74 43.47
C ASP A 466 7.40 -30.76 42.90
N GLN A 467 7.92 -31.97 42.63
CA GLN A 467 7.16 -33.05 41.99
C GLN A 467 6.03 -33.60 42.88
N VAL A 468 6.13 -33.54 44.21
CA VAL A 468 5.14 -34.07 45.12
C VAL A 468 3.91 -33.17 45.17
N ALA A 469 4.13 -31.85 45.25
CA ALA A 469 3.04 -30.87 45.16
C ALA A 469 2.39 -30.86 43.79
N LEU A 470 3.16 -31.03 42.69
CA LEU A 470 2.65 -31.15 41.33
C LEU A 470 1.73 -32.41 41.16
N ALA A 471 2.15 -33.54 41.69
CA ALA A 471 1.36 -34.76 41.71
C ALA A 471 0.07 -34.62 42.53
N ALA A 472 0.12 -33.96 43.69
CA ALA A 472 -1.06 -33.68 44.53
C ALA A 472 -2.05 -32.76 43.79
N MET A 473 -1.58 -31.72 43.10
CA MET A 473 -2.42 -30.86 42.23
C MET A 473 -3.05 -31.61 41.06
N SER A 474 -2.29 -32.48 40.39
CA SER A 474 -2.76 -33.28 39.26
C SER A 474 -3.94 -34.20 39.66
N SER A 475 -3.97 -34.68 40.87
CA SER A 475 -5.06 -35.55 41.40
C SER A 475 -6.36 -34.74 41.69
N GLN A 476 -6.32 -33.42 41.76
CA GLN A 476 -7.48 -32.55 42.04
C GLN A 476 -8.12 -31.96 40.80
N VAL A 477 -7.54 -32.17 39.60
CA VAL A 477 -7.98 -31.58 38.34
C VAL A 477 -8.85 -32.52 37.50
N ASN A 478 -9.24 -33.70 38.00
CA ASN A 478 -10.14 -34.65 37.33
C ASN A 478 -11.61 -34.35 37.60
#